data_8b7d446844e065bb1d1977829dbc1ec1
#
_entry.id   8b7d446844e065bb1d1977829dbc1ec1
#
_cell.length_a   1.000
_cell.length_b   1.000
_cell.length_c   1.000
_cell.angle_alpha   90.00
_cell.angle_beta   90.00
_cell.angle_gamma   90.00
#
_symmetry.space_group_name_H-M   'P 1'
#
loop_
_entity.id
_entity.type
_entity.pdbx_description
1 polymer ?
#
loop_
_entity_poly.entity_id
_entity_poly.type
_entity_poly.pdbx_seq_one_letter_code
_entity_poly.pdbx_strand_id
1 'polypeptide(L)'
;AALRACCVVAVSTADAAAPGFKQGKAPLKSAGPIAFGPDGVLFISDPKAAAIVAVETQDTKADPAKPSIEVAKVNEKIAAALGTAADQIRIADMAVNPANGKIYFSVSRGLGPDAQPVIVRVDSTGAVSDLSLDDVSHAVAELPNAADDKLVPSRRGKVNNREQSITDLAYLEGQLIVAGLSNEEFASNLRTIRFPFNEVSGGSS
;
A
#
# COMPACT_ATOMS: atom_id res chain seq x y z
N ALA A 1 61.61 3.48 5.11
CA ALA A 1 60.31 4.15 5.06
C ALA A 1 59.25 3.06 5.01
N ALA A 2 58.54 2.86 6.16
CA ALA A 2 57.46 1.87 6.25
C ALA A 2 56.12 2.58 5.99
N LEU A 3 55.43 2.18 4.92
CA LEU A 3 54.11 2.63 4.59
C LEU A 3 53.08 1.87 5.47
N ARG A 4 52.41 2.54 6.38
CA ARG A 4 51.26 1.98 7.12
C ARG A 4 50.00 2.19 6.28
N ALA A 5 49.44 1.09 5.78
CA ALA A 5 48.11 1.09 5.17
C ALA A 5 47.06 1.17 6.27
N CYS A 6 46.30 2.28 6.29
CA CYS A 6 45.14 2.47 7.16
C CYS A 6 43.95 1.80 6.50
N CYS A 7 43.52 0.65 7.02
CA CYS A 7 42.24 0.02 6.61
C CYS A 7 41.08 0.82 7.21
N VAL A 8 40.39 1.59 6.41
CA VAL A 8 39.11 2.19 6.80
C VAL A 8 38.05 1.10 6.70
N VAL A 9 37.64 0.58 7.84
CA VAL A 9 36.46 -0.28 7.92
C VAL A 9 35.22 0.59 7.79
N ALA A 10 34.55 0.54 6.63
CA ALA A 10 33.24 1.15 6.47
C ALA A 10 32.24 0.38 7.34
N VAL A 11 31.87 0.97 8.46
CA VAL A 11 30.74 0.47 9.27
C VAL A 11 29.47 0.82 8.49
N SER A 12 28.87 -0.17 7.85
CA SER A 12 27.52 -0.07 7.32
C SER A 12 26.58 0.09 8.52
N THR A 13 26.05 1.28 8.75
CA THR A 13 24.93 1.49 9.65
C THR A 13 23.72 0.81 8.99
N ALA A 14 23.38 -0.40 9.47
CA ALA A 14 22.07 -0.95 9.18
C ALA A 14 21.03 0.03 9.72
N ASP A 15 20.27 0.62 8.82
CA ASP A 15 19.14 1.47 9.17
C ASP A 15 18.19 0.60 10.00
N ALA A 16 18.00 0.97 11.27
CA ALA A 16 17.14 0.19 12.15
C ALA A 16 15.71 0.34 11.65
N ALA A 17 15.10 -0.75 11.20
CA ALA A 17 13.70 -0.77 10.77
C ALA A 17 12.81 -0.10 11.83
N ALA A 18 11.82 0.65 11.37
CA ALA A 18 10.87 1.30 12.28
C ALA A 18 10.18 0.25 13.19
N PRO A 19 9.83 0.61 14.43
CA PRO A 19 9.19 -0.33 15.35
C PRO A 19 8.01 -1.05 14.72
N GLY A 20 7.95 -2.39 14.81
CA GLY A 20 6.92 -3.24 14.21
C GLY A 20 7.15 -3.63 12.76
N PHE A 21 8.17 -3.07 12.09
CA PHE A 21 8.54 -3.44 10.73
C PHE A 21 9.47 -4.66 10.71
N LYS A 22 9.33 -5.47 9.68
CA LYS A 22 10.20 -6.62 9.37
C LYS A 22 10.58 -6.62 7.89
N GLN A 23 11.79 -7.05 7.59
CA GLN A 23 12.24 -7.23 6.21
C GLN A 23 11.70 -8.53 5.63
N GLY A 24 11.31 -8.51 4.37
CA GLY A 24 10.86 -9.68 3.62
C GLY A 24 9.72 -9.39 2.68
N LYS A 25 9.06 -10.45 2.22
CA LYS A 25 7.91 -10.35 1.33
C LYS A 25 6.69 -9.80 2.07
N ALA A 26 6.16 -8.68 1.60
CA ALA A 26 4.93 -8.12 2.12
C ALA A 26 3.73 -9.00 1.70
N PRO A 27 2.92 -9.49 2.66
CA PRO A 27 1.79 -10.36 2.35
C PRO A 27 0.62 -9.53 1.82
N LEU A 28 0.34 -9.63 0.52
CA LEU A 28 -0.75 -8.89 -0.11
C LEU A 28 -1.58 -9.85 -0.97
N LYS A 29 -2.86 -10.01 -0.64
CA LYS A 29 -3.84 -10.81 -1.39
C LYS A 29 -4.62 -9.96 -2.40
N SER A 30 -4.81 -8.69 -2.09
CA SER A 30 -5.44 -7.70 -2.97
C SER A 30 -4.87 -6.32 -2.69
N ALA A 31 -4.95 -5.41 -3.65
CA ALA A 31 -4.57 -4.01 -3.47
C ALA A 31 -5.82 -3.14 -3.67
N GLY A 32 -6.28 -2.52 -2.60
CA GLY A 32 -7.37 -1.56 -2.55
C GLY A 32 -6.88 -0.13 -2.36
N PRO A 33 -7.59 0.71 -1.59
CA PRO A 33 -7.17 2.06 -1.25
C PRO A 33 -5.76 2.15 -0.66
N ILE A 34 -5.06 3.23 -0.98
CA ILE A 34 -3.69 3.49 -0.52
C ILE A 34 -3.55 4.91 0.02
N ALA A 35 -2.70 5.12 1.01
CA ALA A 35 -2.35 6.44 1.52
C ALA A 35 -0.88 6.51 1.91
N PHE A 36 -0.29 7.72 1.83
CA PHE A 36 1.03 7.97 2.38
C PHE A 36 0.95 8.34 3.84
N GLY A 37 1.87 7.78 4.62
CA GLY A 37 2.19 8.14 5.98
C GLY A 37 3.48 8.96 6.07
N PRO A 38 4.12 9.00 7.25
CA PRO A 38 5.39 9.68 7.46
C PRO A 38 6.51 8.94 6.74
N ASP A 39 7.60 9.65 6.47
CA ASP A 39 8.88 9.10 6.03
C ASP A 39 8.81 8.16 4.82
N GLY A 40 7.88 8.42 3.89
CA GLY A 40 7.71 7.62 2.69
C GLY A 40 7.08 6.25 2.92
N VAL A 41 6.45 6.02 4.06
CA VAL A 41 5.64 4.82 4.29
C VAL A 41 4.37 4.88 3.46
N LEU A 42 4.12 3.84 2.68
CA LEU A 42 2.88 3.65 1.95
C LEU A 42 1.99 2.63 2.67
N PHE A 43 0.81 3.04 3.06
CA PHE A 43 -0.23 2.15 3.54
C PHE A 43 -1.01 1.58 2.36
N ILE A 44 -1.12 0.27 2.30
CA ILE A 44 -1.82 -0.47 1.26
C ILE A 44 -2.93 -1.26 1.93
N SER A 45 -4.16 -1.00 1.58
CA SER A 45 -5.26 -1.84 2.06
C SER A 45 -5.30 -3.17 1.30
N ASP A 46 -5.55 -4.23 2.02
CA ASP A 46 -5.84 -5.56 1.48
C ASP A 46 -7.25 -5.99 1.92
N PRO A 47 -8.30 -5.62 1.18
CA PRO A 47 -9.67 -5.99 1.53
C PRO A 47 -9.88 -7.51 1.62
N LYS A 48 -9.25 -8.33 0.77
CA LYS A 48 -9.38 -9.80 0.82
C LYS A 48 -8.78 -10.37 2.11
N ALA A 49 -7.68 -9.81 2.60
CA ALA A 49 -7.10 -10.21 3.89
C ALA A 49 -7.78 -9.50 5.08
N ALA A 50 -8.53 -8.44 4.84
CA ALA A 50 -9.00 -7.49 5.86
C ALA A 50 -7.83 -6.96 6.70
N ALA A 51 -6.81 -6.47 6.04
CA ALA A 51 -5.58 -5.99 6.65
C ALA A 51 -5.06 -4.71 5.97
N ILE A 52 -4.22 -3.99 6.69
CA ILE A 52 -3.43 -2.89 6.15
C ILE A 52 -1.96 -3.31 6.17
N VAL A 53 -1.30 -3.18 5.06
CA VAL A 53 0.14 -3.41 4.92
C VAL A 53 0.84 -2.06 4.81
N ALA A 54 1.68 -1.71 5.76
CA ALA A 54 2.55 -0.56 5.71
C ALA A 54 3.88 -0.98 5.08
N VAL A 55 4.35 -0.27 4.07
CA VAL A 55 5.58 -0.57 3.33
C VAL A 55 6.48 0.67 3.32
N GLU A 56 7.74 0.52 3.70
CA GLU A 56 8.75 1.55 3.49
C GLU A 56 9.15 1.58 2.01
N THR A 57 8.73 2.62 1.29
CA THR A 57 8.99 2.73 -0.15
C THR A 57 10.44 3.07 -0.50
N GLN A 58 11.26 3.45 0.49
CA GLN A 58 12.61 4.02 0.33
C GLN A 58 12.62 5.31 -0.51
N ASP A 59 11.46 5.88 -0.78
CA ASP A 59 11.27 7.07 -1.60
C ASP A 59 11.05 8.30 -0.70
N THR A 60 12.04 8.56 0.13
CA THR A 60 12.00 9.61 1.18
C THR A 60 12.67 10.91 0.76
N LYS A 61 13.43 10.89 -0.36
CA LYS A 61 14.17 12.07 -0.81
C LYS A 61 13.20 13.17 -1.24
N ALA A 62 13.25 14.29 -0.53
CA ALA A 62 12.42 15.45 -0.86
C ALA A 62 12.77 16.01 -2.24
N ASP A 63 11.75 16.37 -3.00
CA ASP A 63 11.86 17.22 -4.18
C ASP A 63 11.07 18.51 -3.95
N PRO A 64 11.75 19.62 -3.63
CA PRO A 64 11.07 20.88 -3.35
C PRO A 64 10.34 21.44 -4.58
N ALA A 65 10.73 21.05 -5.79
CA ALA A 65 10.08 21.50 -7.00
C ALA A 65 8.69 20.88 -7.18
N LYS A 66 8.44 19.68 -6.58
CA LYS A 66 7.20 18.91 -6.71
C LYS A 66 6.62 19.03 -8.11
N PRO A 67 7.30 18.51 -9.14
CA PRO A 67 6.94 18.75 -10.52
C PRO A 67 5.51 18.29 -10.78
N SER A 68 4.78 19.07 -11.57
CA SER A 68 3.49 18.63 -12.09
C SER A 68 3.75 17.45 -13.03
N ILE A 69 3.15 16.30 -12.73
CA ILE A 69 3.27 15.10 -13.53
C ILE A 69 2.03 15.00 -14.42
N GLU A 70 2.24 15.07 -15.74
CA GLU A 70 1.18 14.90 -16.72
C GLU A 70 1.41 13.60 -17.48
N VAL A 71 0.52 12.63 -17.32
CA VAL A 71 0.63 11.33 -17.96
C VAL A 71 -0.63 11.03 -18.76
N ALA A 72 -0.54 11.20 -20.06
CA ALA A 72 -1.61 10.75 -20.95
C ALA A 72 -1.68 9.22 -20.99
N LYS A 73 -2.91 8.67 -21.03
CA LYS A 73 -3.18 7.23 -21.17
C LYS A 73 -2.51 6.39 -20.10
N VAL A 74 -2.61 6.80 -18.85
CA VAL A 74 -1.94 6.16 -17.71
C VAL A 74 -2.23 4.66 -17.61
N ASN A 75 -3.45 4.23 -17.91
CA ASN A 75 -3.85 2.82 -17.94
C ASN A 75 -3.07 2.00 -18.98
N GLU A 76 -2.87 2.55 -20.20
CA GLU A 76 -2.08 1.87 -21.24
C GLU A 76 -0.61 1.76 -20.82
N LYS A 77 -0.04 2.82 -20.25
CA LYS A 77 1.34 2.82 -19.78
C LYS A 77 1.57 1.86 -18.61
N ILE A 78 0.65 1.81 -17.65
CA ILE A 78 0.72 0.86 -16.53
C ILE A 78 0.61 -0.57 -17.06
N ALA A 79 -0.34 -0.86 -17.94
CA ALA A 79 -0.50 -2.19 -18.51
C ALA A 79 0.74 -2.62 -19.29
N ALA A 80 1.32 -1.74 -20.09
CA ALA A 80 2.56 -2.00 -20.81
C ALA A 80 3.74 -2.30 -19.87
N ALA A 81 3.90 -1.54 -18.78
CA ALA A 81 4.93 -1.77 -17.76
C ALA A 81 4.74 -3.12 -17.06
N LEU A 82 3.50 -3.55 -16.86
CA LEU A 82 3.15 -4.84 -16.27
C LEU A 82 3.12 -6.01 -17.28
N GLY A 83 3.43 -5.76 -18.55
CA GLY A 83 3.45 -6.78 -19.61
C GLY A 83 2.07 -7.37 -19.90
N THR A 84 1.02 -6.53 -19.91
CA THR A 84 -0.37 -6.95 -20.14
C THR A 84 -1.14 -5.89 -20.94
N ALA A 85 -2.41 -6.16 -21.27
CA ALA A 85 -3.28 -5.21 -21.97
C ALA A 85 -4.04 -4.32 -20.99
N ALA A 86 -4.45 -3.13 -21.45
CA ALA A 86 -5.12 -2.12 -20.60
C ALA A 86 -6.49 -2.58 -20.06
N ASP A 87 -7.15 -3.48 -20.75
CA ASP A 87 -8.39 -4.12 -20.33
C ASP A 87 -8.18 -5.28 -19.32
N GLN A 88 -6.92 -5.68 -19.10
CA GLN A 88 -6.50 -6.72 -18.16
C GLN A 88 -5.95 -6.14 -16.85
N ILE A 89 -6.10 -4.86 -16.62
CA ILE A 89 -5.76 -4.23 -15.35
C ILE A 89 -6.95 -3.50 -14.76
N ARG A 90 -6.95 -3.39 -13.44
CA ARG A 90 -7.87 -2.51 -12.70
C ARG A 90 -7.06 -1.64 -11.76
N ILE A 91 -7.10 -0.33 -11.97
CA ILE A 91 -6.58 0.66 -11.03
C ILE A 91 -7.65 0.82 -9.94
N ALA A 92 -7.28 0.52 -8.71
CA ALA A 92 -8.18 0.64 -7.57
C ALA A 92 -8.11 2.04 -6.93
N ASP A 93 -6.88 2.58 -6.81
CA ASP A 93 -6.67 3.89 -6.18
C ASP A 93 -5.31 4.48 -6.57
N MET A 94 -5.11 5.76 -6.22
CA MET A 94 -3.83 6.44 -6.36
C MET A 94 -3.52 7.33 -5.14
N ALA A 95 -2.24 7.44 -4.82
CA ALA A 95 -1.73 8.38 -3.81
C ALA A 95 -0.49 9.10 -4.31
N VAL A 96 -0.32 10.35 -3.90
CA VAL A 96 0.87 11.16 -4.23
C VAL A 96 1.80 11.17 -3.04
N ASN A 97 3.08 10.85 -3.25
CA ASN A 97 4.10 10.95 -2.23
C ASN A 97 4.30 12.43 -1.85
N PRO A 98 4.02 12.84 -0.60
CA PRO A 98 4.09 14.24 -0.20
C PRO A 98 5.50 14.81 -0.21
N ALA A 99 6.54 13.97 -0.15
CA ALA A 99 7.94 14.40 -0.16
C ALA A 99 8.41 14.86 -1.54
N ASN A 100 8.01 14.17 -2.62
CA ASN A 100 8.59 14.37 -3.94
C ASN A 100 7.59 14.44 -5.10
N GLY A 101 6.29 14.26 -4.83
CA GLY A 101 5.25 14.37 -5.85
C GLY A 101 5.10 13.14 -6.75
N LYS A 102 5.89 12.06 -6.57
CA LYS A 102 5.67 10.82 -7.33
C LYS A 102 4.30 10.23 -7.04
N ILE A 103 3.70 9.64 -8.06
CA ILE A 103 2.35 9.08 -7.98
C ILE A 103 2.45 7.56 -7.84
N TYR A 104 1.71 7.02 -6.90
CA TYR A 104 1.59 5.58 -6.68
C TYR A 104 0.17 5.14 -7.00
N PHE A 105 0.05 3.97 -7.63
CA PHE A 105 -1.22 3.35 -7.96
C PHE A 105 -1.29 1.96 -7.36
N SER A 106 -2.43 1.63 -6.77
CA SER A 106 -2.78 0.26 -6.46
C SER A 106 -3.49 -0.36 -7.67
N VAL A 107 -2.99 -1.48 -8.14
CA VAL A 107 -3.41 -2.09 -9.40
C VAL A 107 -3.64 -3.59 -9.20
N SER A 108 -4.72 -4.10 -9.77
CA SER A 108 -4.89 -5.54 -9.99
C SER A 108 -4.46 -5.87 -11.41
N ARG A 109 -3.47 -6.76 -11.57
CA ARG A 109 -3.06 -7.34 -12.85
C ARG A 109 -3.85 -8.63 -13.08
N GLY A 110 -4.57 -8.71 -14.17
CA GLY A 110 -5.57 -9.73 -14.43
C GLY A 110 -6.94 -9.36 -13.87
N LEU A 111 -7.94 -10.14 -14.24
CA LEU A 111 -9.33 -9.97 -13.82
C LEU A 111 -9.79 -11.21 -13.01
N GLY A 112 -10.80 -11.01 -12.17
CA GLY A 112 -11.40 -12.07 -11.38
C GLY A 112 -10.61 -12.43 -10.12
N PRO A 113 -10.84 -13.65 -9.57
CA PRO A 113 -10.33 -14.04 -8.25
C PRO A 113 -8.81 -14.19 -8.20
N ASP A 114 -8.18 -14.53 -9.33
CA ASP A 114 -6.73 -14.77 -9.44
C ASP A 114 -5.93 -13.52 -9.82
N ALA A 115 -6.57 -12.35 -9.85
CA ALA A 115 -5.89 -11.09 -10.14
C ALA A 115 -4.78 -10.82 -9.12
N GLN A 116 -3.58 -10.47 -9.63
CA GLN A 116 -2.40 -10.24 -8.81
C GLN A 116 -2.36 -8.76 -8.37
N PRO A 117 -2.21 -8.48 -7.06
CA PRO A 117 -2.01 -7.12 -6.58
C PRO A 117 -0.61 -6.62 -6.94
N VAL A 118 -0.53 -5.40 -7.44
CA VAL A 118 0.72 -4.72 -7.80
C VAL A 118 0.63 -3.26 -7.37
N ILE A 119 1.72 -2.73 -6.84
CA ILE A 119 1.87 -1.29 -6.63
C ILE A 119 2.77 -0.73 -7.73
N VAL A 120 2.27 0.27 -8.43
CA VAL A 120 2.96 0.92 -9.54
C VAL A 120 3.30 2.35 -9.17
N ARG A 121 4.48 2.79 -9.53
CA ARG A 121 5.00 4.13 -9.29
C ARG A 121 5.23 4.86 -10.61
N VAL A 122 4.85 6.14 -10.64
CA VAL A 122 5.14 7.07 -11.74
C VAL A 122 6.01 8.19 -11.20
N ASP A 123 7.16 8.40 -11.82
CA ASP A 123 8.11 9.45 -11.45
C ASP A 123 7.84 10.79 -12.15
N SER A 124 8.65 11.81 -11.84
CA SER A 124 8.55 13.16 -12.41
C SER A 124 8.74 13.22 -13.92
N THR A 125 9.30 12.19 -14.54
CA THR A 125 9.47 12.09 -16.01
C THR A 125 8.29 11.41 -16.69
N GLY A 126 7.34 10.88 -15.89
CA GLY A 126 6.22 10.07 -16.36
C GLY A 126 6.61 8.61 -16.66
N ALA A 127 7.81 8.19 -16.21
CA ALA A 127 8.22 6.78 -16.31
C ALA A 127 7.47 5.93 -15.27
N VAL A 128 7.00 4.77 -15.74
CA VAL A 128 6.19 3.84 -14.94
C VAL A 128 7.07 2.66 -14.53
N SER A 129 7.06 2.33 -13.25
CA SER A 129 7.74 1.15 -12.69
C SER A 129 6.89 0.50 -11.61
N ASP A 130 7.03 -0.80 -11.39
CA ASP A 130 6.45 -1.48 -10.24
C ASP A 130 7.30 -1.26 -8.98
N LEU A 131 6.63 -1.29 -7.83
CA LEU A 131 7.27 -1.37 -6.52
C LEU A 131 7.32 -2.85 -6.13
N SER A 132 8.53 -3.44 -6.14
CA SER A 132 8.68 -4.82 -5.68
C SER A 132 8.29 -4.94 -4.20
N LEU A 133 7.45 -5.90 -3.89
CA LEU A 133 7.01 -6.24 -2.53
C LEU A 133 7.64 -7.53 -2.01
N ASP A 134 8.61 -8.12 -2.74
CA ASP A 134 9.21 -9.41 -2.38
C ASP A 134 10.26 -9.30 -1.27
N ASP A 135 10.94 -8.16 -1.17
CA ASP A 135 11.93 -7.89 -0.13
C ASP A 135 11.89 -6.42 0.30
N VAL A 136 10.92 -6.10 1.14
CA VAL A 136 10.70 -4.75 1.66
C VAL A 136 10.53 -4.75 3.17
N SER A 137 10.90 -3.64 3.80
CA SER A 137 10.55 -3.38 5.19
C SER A 137 9.06 -3.10 5.27
N HIS A 138 8.32 -3.93 6.02
CA HIS A 138 6.86 -3.84 6.09
C HIS A 138 6.32 -4.20 7.48
N ALA A 139 5.12 -3.68 7.78
CA ALA A 139 4.33 -4.04 8.95
C ALA A 139 2.89 -4.32 8.53
N VAL A 140 2.18 -5.15 9.29
CA VAL A 140 0.80 -5.56 8.98
C VAL A 140 -0.09 -5.30 10.19
N ALA A 141 -1.25 -4.68 9.92
CA ALA A 141 -2.33 -4.53 10.88
C ALA A 141 -3.57 -5.26 10.36
N GLU A 142 -3.98 -6.33 11.04
CA GLU A 142 -5.23 -7.04 10.73
C GLU A 142 -6.42 -6.31 11.35
N LEU A 143 -7.51 -6.18 10.60
CA LEU A 143 -8.73 -5.55 11.11
C LEU A 143 -9.51 -6.54 11.97
N PRO A 144 -9.79 -6.18 13.24
CA PRO A 144 -10.66 -7.01 14.08
C PRO A 144 -12.10 -6.98 13.55
N ASN A 145 -12.83 -8.07 13.78
CA ASN A 145 -14.25 -8.20 13.40
C ASN A 145 -14.57 -7.87 11.94
N ALA A 146 -13.66 -8.21 11.03
CA ALA A 146 -13.91 -8.07 9.60
C ALA A 146 -15.02 -9.03 9.17
N ALA A 147 -15.80 -8.63 8.15
CA ALA A 147 -16.83 -9.47 7.57
C ALA A 147 -16.26 -10.82 7.11
N ASP A 148 -17.06 -11.87 7.20
CA ASP A 148 -16.67 -13.21 6.75
C ASP A 148 -16.32 -13.22 5.25
N ASP A 149 -15.31 -14.00 4.89
CA ASP A 149 -14.95 -14.23 3.49
C ASP A 149 -15.89 -15.26 2.86
N LYS A 150 -17.10 -14.82 2.55
CA LYS A 150 -18.14 -15.66 1.94
C LYS A 150 -19.06 -14.83 1.05
N LEU A 151 -19.59 -15.49 0.00
CA LEU A 151 -20.61 -14.92 -0.86
C LEU A 151 -21.96 -14.93 -0.15
N VAL A 152 -22.59 -13.77 -0.01
CA VAL A 152 -23.93 -13.60 0.54
C VAL A 152 -24.89 -13.06 -0.54
N PRO A 153 -26.19 -13.39 -0.48
CA PRO A 153 -27.18 -12.83 -1.39
C PRO A 153 -27.28 -11.32 -1.24
N SER A 154 -27.39 -10.60 -2.34
CA SER A 154 -27.68 -9.16 -2.38
C SER A 154 -28.75 -8.85 -3.43
N ARG A 155 -29.24 -7.59 -3.45
CA ARG A 155 -30.21 -7.16 -4.47
C ARG A 155 -29.69 -7.26 -5.92
N ARG A 156 -28.38 -7.27 -6.11
CA ARG A 156 -27.70 -7.30 -7.43
C ARG A 156 -26.98 -8.61 -7.69
N GLY A 157 -27.31 -9.69 -6.97
CA GLY A 157 -26.64 -10.99 -7.07
C GLY A 157 -25.94 -11.36 -5.77
N LYS A 158 -24.83 -12.11 -5.86
CA LYS A 158 -24.02 -12.47 -4.70
C LYS A 158 -22.86 -11.48 -4.55
N VAL A 159 -22.57 -11.06 -3.33
CA VAL A 159 -21.46 -10.19 -2.97
C VAL A 159 -20.63 -10.82 -1.86
N ASN A 160 -19.34 -10.50 -1.82
CA ASN A 160 -18.47 -10.84 -0.72
C ASN A 160 -18.25 -9.59 0.14
N ASN A 161 -18.83 -9.56 1.32
CA ASN A 161 -18.71 -8.41 2.22
C ASN A 161 -17.28 -8.20 2.72
N ARG A 162 -16.44 -9.24 2.70
CA ARG A 162 -15.01 -9.13 3.03
C ARG A 162 -14.30 -8.11 2.13
N GLU A 163 -14.62 -8.07 0.84
CA GLU A 163 -14.03 -7.13 -0.12
C GLU A 163 -14.42 -5.67 0.16
N GLN A 164 -15.43 -5.43 1.00
CA GLN A 164 -15.86 -4.12 1.45
C GLN A 164 -15.42 -3.79 2.88
N SER A 165 -14.60 -4.62 3.50
CA SER A 165 -14.06 -4.39 4.85
C SER A 165 -13.19 -3.13 4.93
N ILE A 166 -12.59 -2.75 3.78
CA ILE A 166 -11.83 -1.51 3.61
C ILE A 166 -12.26 -0.88 2.27
N THR A 167 -12.93 0.26 2.36
CA THR A 167 -13.40 1.00 1.18
C THR A 167 -12.62 2.28 0.94
N ASP A 168 -11.99 2.80 2.00
CA ASP A 168 -11.13 3.97 1.93
C ASP A 168 -10.20 4.01 3.14
N LEU A 169 -9.07 4.73 3.02
CA LEU A 169 -8.15 4.99 4.12
C LEU A 169 -7.45 6.34 3.98
N ALA A 170 -7.15 6.96 5.12
CA ALA A 170 -6.40 8.20 5.20
C ALA A 170 -5.47 8.18 6.40
N TYR A 171 -4.31 8.82 6.27
CA TYR A 171 -3.38 9.00 7.38
C TYR A 171 -3.42 10.45 7.88
N LEU A 172 -3.60 10.61 9.18
CA LEU A 172 -3.66 11.92 9.84
C LEU A 172 -3.06 11.82 11.25
N GLU A 173 -2.08 12.66 11.55
CA GLU A 173 -1.53 12.88 12.90
C GLU A 173 -1.19 11.60 13.68
N GLY A 174 -0.47 10.67 13.04
CA GLY A 174 -0.05 9.41 13.67
C GLY A 174 -1.14 8.34 13.71
N GLN A 175 -2.26 8.57 13.04
CA GLN A 175 -3.40 7.65 12.98
C GLN A 175 -3.79 7.33 11.55
N LEU A 176 -4.08 6.08 11.29
CA LEU A 176 -4.69 5.62 10.05
C LEU A 176 -6.19 5.49 10.28
N ILE A 177 -6.97 6.23 9.52
CA ILE A 177 -8.42 6.22 9.51
C ILE A 177 -8.86 5.28 8.40
N VAL A 178 -9.65 4.26 8.72
CA VAL A 178 -10.07 3.21 7.80
C VAL A 178 -11.59 3.15 7.76
N ALA A 179 -12.17 3.40 6.60
CA ALA A 179 -13.60 3.24 6.35
C ALA A 179 -13.88 1.87 5.73
N GLY A 180 -14.98 1.23 6.11
CA GLY A 180 -15.37 -0.05 5.54
C GLY A 180 -16.57 -0.69 6.25
N LEU A 181 -16.84 -1.95 5.93
CA LEU A 181 -17.87 -2.74 6.59
C LEU A 181 -17.31 -3.56 7.75
N SER A 182 -18.05 -3.63 8.85
CA SER A 182 -17.83 -4.59 9.94
C SER A 182 -18.63 -5.87 9.71
N ASN A 183 -18.46 -6.85 10.59
CA ASN A 183 -19.25 -8.08 10.59
C ASN A 183 -20.69 -7.88 11.15
N GLU A 184 -21.03 -6.68 11.56
CA GLU A 184 -22.37 -6.35 12.03
C GLU A 184 -23.29 -6.08 10.85
N GLU A 185 -24.56 -6.49 10.97
CA GLU A 185 -25.56 -6.31 9.92
C GLU A 185 -25.78 -4.81 9.68
N PHE A 186 -25.48 -4.34 8.46
CA PHE A 186 -25.60 -2.95 8.00
C PHE A 186 -24.66 -1.91 8.64
N ALA A 187 -23.61 -2.30 9.32
CA ALA A 187 -22.71 -1.35 9.96
C ALA A 187 -21.57 -0.91 9.03
N SER A 188 -21.69 0.27 8.42
CA SER A 188 -20.52 1.03 7.98
C SER A 188 -19.70 1.39 9.21
N ASN A 189 -18.41 1.12 9.18
CA ASN A 189 -17.53 1.31 10.32
C ASN A 189 -16.38 2.26 9.93
N LEU A 190 -16.04 3.16 10.86
CA LEU A 190 -14.84 3.98 10.79
C LEU A 190 -13.91 3.55 11.92
N ARG A 191 -12.75 3.03 11.56
CA ARG A 191 -11.73 2.57 12.51
C ARG A 191 -10.55 3.51 12.51
N THR A 192 -9.93 3.67 13.67
CA THR A 192 -8.68 4.40 13.84
C THR A 192 -7.61 3.44 14.33
N ILE A 193 -6.49 3.37 13.62
CA ILE A 193 -5.35 2.52 13.95
C ILE A 193 -4.16 3.43 14.18
N ARG A 194 -3.52 3.32 15.34
CA ARG A 194 -2.29 4.07 15.62
C ARG A 194 -1.12 3.51 14.80
N PHE A 195 -0.30 4.41 14.30
CA PHE A 195 0.95 4.06 13.63
C PHE A 195 2.14 4.64 14.41
N PRO A 196 3.25 3.89 14.61
CA PRO A 196 3.50 2.50 14.17
C PRO A 196 2.55 1.46 14.77
N PHE A 197 2.34 0.33 14.05
CA PHE A 197 1.44 -0.75 14.45
C PHE A 197 2.01 -1.52 15.64
N ASN A 198 1.81 -1.02 16.85
CA ASN A 198 2.25 -1.70 18.08
C ASN A 198 1.18 -2.68 18.62
N GLU A 199 -0.09 -2.31 18.47
CA GLU A 199 -1.27 -3.15 18.78
C GLU A 199 -2.45 -2.62 17.96
N VAL A 200 -3.22 -3.51 17.35
CA VAL A 200 -4.49 -3.15 16.71
C VAL A 200 -5.58 -3.21 17.76
N SER A 201 -5.92 -2.08 18.35
CA SER A 201 -7.10 -1.98 19.21
C SER A 201 -8.37 -2.03 18.35
N GLY A 202 -9.35 -2.85 18.75
CA GLY A 202 -10.65 -2.90 18.08
C GLY A 202 -11.24 -1.51 17.98
N GLY A 203 -11.59 -1.10 16.74
CA GLY A 203 -12.20 0.20 16.49
C GLY A 203 -13.52 0.34 17.24
N SER A 204 -13.86 1.56 17.63
CA SER A 204 -15.21 1.90 18.10
C SER A 204 -16.13 2.11 16.91
N SER A 205 -17.26 1.43 16.92
CA SER A 205 -18.42 1.71 16.07
C SER A 205 -19.15 2.96 16.55
#